data_ceda15dd6acdbee86e248e0ff3ba6c9e
#
_entry.id   ceda15dd6acdbee86e248e0ff3ba6c9e
#
_cell.length_a   1.000
_cell.length_b   1.000
_cell.length_c   1.000
_cell.angle_alpha   90.00
_cell.angle_beta   90.00
_cell.angle_gamma   90.00
#
_symmetry.space_group_name_H-M   'P 1'
#
loop_
_entity.id
_entity.type
_entity.pdbx_description
1 polymer ?
#
loop_
_entity_poly.entity_id
_entity_poly.type
_entity_poly.pdbx_seq_one_letter_code
_entity_poly.pdbx_strand_id
1 'polypeptide(L)'
;MEGPDYEARIQQQIEQYRHVENMHDLPAIFHYWSNKHLRPKINAVLDADSMTEFYALHLFRAAKRHPPPICFASLGAGDCSMEIEVARSLKAKGLDNFTIECLELSPVLLARAETAARSAGVADRLRLAPIDLNRWAPQAGAYSGVMANHSLHHMVELEYIFDHTRTALR
;
A
#
# COMPACT_ATOMS: atom_id res chain seq x y z
N MET A 1 13.36 -13.35 15.81
CA MET A 1 13.24 -14.80 15.54
C MET A 1 13.91 -15.09 14.20
N GLU A 2 15.09 -15.67 14.25
CA GLU A 2 15.82 -16.13 13.06
C GLU A 2 15.91 -17.65 13.14
N GLY A 3 15.05 -18.34 12.41
CA GLY A 3 15.07 -19.79 12.33
C GLY A 3 14.75 -20.26 10.92
N PRO A 4 15.19 -21.45 10.54
CA PRO A 4 14.89 -22.02 9.21
C PRO A 4 13.40 -22.03 8.88
N ASP A 5 12.54 -21.96 9.87
CA ASP A 5 11.08 -21.87 9.73
C ASP A 5 10.61 -20.47 9.24
N TYR A 6 11.31 -19.39 9.63
CA TYR A 6 10.98 -18.04 9.17
C TYR A 6 11.27 -17.86 7.68
N GLU A 7 12.47 -18.22 7.23
CA GLU A 7 12.85 -18.09 5.81
C GLU A 7 12.00 -18.98 4.91
N ALA A 8 11.66 -20.20 5.35
CA ALA A 8 10.75 -21.06 4.62
C ALA A 8 9.36 -20.46 4.45
N ARG A 9 8.82 -19.81 5.49
CA ARG A 9 7.52 -19.11 5.43
C ARG A 9 7.54 -17.90 4.49
N ILE A 10 8.62 -17.14 4.51
CA ILE A 10 8.82 -16.01 3.59
C ILE A 10 8.88 -16.50 2.14
N GLN A 11 9.64 -17.56 1.85
CA GLN A 11 9.71 -18.16 0.51
C GLN A 11 8.34 -18.70 0.06
N GLN A 12 7.60 -19.31 0.96
CA GLN A 12 6.25 -19.79 0.67
C GLN A 12 5.29 -18.64 0.31
N GLN A 13 5.36 -17.50 1.00
CA GLN A 13 4.58 -16.31 0.68
C GLN A 13 4.93 -15.76 -0.72
N ILE A 14 6.22 -15.64 -1.04
CA ILE A 14 6.67 -15.17 -2.35
C ILE A 14 6.17 -16.12 -3.45
N GLU A 15 6.28 -17.44 -3.25
CA GLU A 15 5.86 -18.44 -4.24
C GLU A 15 4.34 -18.45 -4.44
N GLN A 16 3.55 -18.26 -3.38
CA GLN A 16 2.08 -18.20 -3.46
C GLN A 16 1.60 -17.15 -4.45
N TYR A 17 2.27 -15.99 -4.54
CA TYR A 17 1.87 -14.89 -5.42
C TYR A 17 2.52 -14.92 -6.79
N ARG A 18 3.48 -15.82 -7.03
CA ARG A 18 4.18 -15.93 -8.32
C ARG A 18 3.24 -16.23 -9.49
N HIS A 19 2.24 -17.06 -9.26
CA HIS A 19 1.29 -17.55 -10.27
C HIS A 19 -0.09 -16.89 -10.22
N VAL A 20 -0.32 -15.97 -9.29
CA VAL A 20 -1.60 -15.25 -9.19
C VAL A 20 -1.56 -14.09 -10.17
N GLU A 21 -2.35 -14.15 -11.24
CA GLU A 21 -2.45 -13.08 -12.24
C GLU A 21 -3.21 -11.87 -11.73
N ASN A 22 -4.25 -12.10 -10.92
CA ASN A 22 -5.05 -11.02 -10.32
C ASN A 22 -5.39 -11.37 -8.87
N MET A 23 -4.79 -10.62 -7.93
CA MET A 23 -5.03 -10.81 -6.49
C MET A 23 -6.46 -10.46 -6.05
N HIS A 24 -7.22 -9.78 -6.91
CA HIS A 24 -8.60 -9.36 -6.66
C HIS A 24 -9.63 -10.18 -7.45
N ASP A 25 -9.22 -11.29 -8.09
CA ASP A 25 -10.13 -12.15 -8.85
C ASP A 25 -10.97 -13.00 -7.90
N LEU A 26 -12.06 -12.43 -7.46
CA LEU A 26 -13.06 -13.08 -6.61
C LEU A 26 -14.27 -13.48 -7.46
N PRO A 27 -15.03 -14.52 -7.06
CA PRO A 27 -16.24 -14.91 -7.76
C PRO A 27 -17.21 -13.75 -7.96
N ALA A 28 -17.87 -13.68 -9.12
CA ALA A 28 -18.79 -12.59 -9.48
C ALA A 28 -19.88 -12.34 -8.44
N ILE A 29 -20.35 -13.39 -7.74
CA ILE A 29 -21.33 -13.28 -6.66
C ILE A 29 -20.78 -12.49 -5.46
N PHE A 30 -19.47 -12.60 -5.16
CA PHE A 30 -18.83 -11.83 -4.10
C PHE A 30 -18.82 -10.33 -4.44
N HIS A 31 -18.44 -9.98 -5.68
CA HIS A 31 -18.46 -8.60 -6.14
C HIS A 31 -19.88 -8.01 -6.12
N TYR A 32 -20.88 -8.78 -6.57
CA TYR A 32 -22.27 -8.35 -6.52
C TYR A 32 -22.73 -8.06 -5.07
N TRP A 33 -22.47 -9.02 -4.17
CA TRP A 33 -22.88 -8.91 -2.76
C TRP A 33 -22.16 -7.74 -2.07
N SER A 34 -20.85 -7.64 -2.23
CA SER A 34 -20.02 -6.57 -1.66
C SER A 34 -20.47 -5.20 -2.16
N ASN A 35 -20.66 -5.03 -3.46
CA ASN A 35 -21.08 -3.76 -4.03
C ASN A 35 -22.50 -3.35 -3.58
N LYS A 36 -23.41 -4.31 -3.46
CA LYS A 36 -24.79 -4.05 -3.11
C LYS A 36 -25.01 -3.80 -1.61
N HIS A 37 -24.34 -4.55 -0.76
CA HIS A 37 -24.66 -4.58 0.67
C HIS A 37 -23.56 -4.02 1.57
N LEU A 38 -22.28 -4.20 1.22
CA LEU A 38 -21.17 -3.81 2.07
C LEU A 38 -20.65 -2.41 1.70
N ARG A 39 -20.40 -2.17 0.43
CA ARG A 39 -19.81 -0.92 -0.07
C ARG A 39 -20.57 0.34 0.36
N PRO A 40 -21.91 0.43 0.27
CA PRO A 40 -22.64 1.62 0.72
C PRO A 40 -22.45 1.91 2.22
N LYS A 41 -22.38 0.85 3.05
CA LYS A 41 -22.15 1.00 4.49
C LYS A 41 -20.73 1.48 4.81
N ILE A 42 -19.73 0.91 4.12
CA ILE A 42 -18.34 1.31 4.27
C ILE A 42 -18.18 2.77 3.82
N ASN A 43 -18.69 3.13 2.65
CA ASN A 43 -18.59 4.48 2.10
C ASN A 43 -19.22 5.53 3.02
N ALA A 44 -20.37 5.22 3.64
CA ALA A 44 -21.01 6.10 4.59
C ALA A 44 -20.16 6.35 5.86
N VAL A 45 -19.40 5.34 6.30
CA VAL A 45 -18.50 5.47 7.47
C VAL A 45 -17.22 6.21 7.12
N LEU A 46 -16.67 5.93 5.93
CA LEU A 46 -15.39 6.50 5.48
C LEU A 46 -15.56 7.91 4.88
N ASP A 47 -16.78 8.35 4.60
CA ASP A 47 -17.07 9.61 3.88
C ASP A 47 -16.30 9.69 2.54
N ALA A 48 -16.31 8.59 1.79
CA ALA A 48 -15.62 8.45 0.53
C ALA A 48 -16.33 7.43 -0.38
N ASP A 49 -16.28 7.67 -1.69
CA ASP A 49 -16.93 6.82 -2.68
C ASP A 49 -16.19 5.50 -2.95
N SER A 50 -14.91 5.44 -2.58
CA SER A 50 -14.05 4.27 -2.74
C SER A 50 -12.89 4.27 -1.76
N MET A 51 -12.21 3.11 -1.61
CA MET A 51 -10.97 3.04 -0.82
C MET A 51 -9.86 3.92 -1.40
N THR A 52 -9.76 4.00 -2.72
CA THR A 52 -8.81 4.90 -3.39
C THR A 52 -9.03 6.35 -2.97
N GLU A 53 -10.29 6.80 -3.01
CA GLU A 53 -10.63 8.18 -2.63
C GLU A 53 -10.41 8.42 -1.13
N PHE A 54 -10.74 7.45 -0.28
CA PHE A 54 -10.44 7.50 1.14
C PHE A 54 -8.95 7.71 1.40
N TYR A 55 -8.07 6.87 0.84
CA TYR A 55 -6.62 7.02 1.01
C TYR A 55 -6.12 8.35 0.44
N ALA A 56 -6.53 8.70 -0.79
CA ALA A 56 -6.09 9.93 -1.42
C ALA A 56 -6.50 11.17 -0.62
N LEU A 57 -7.71 11.22 -0.06
CA LEU A 57 -8.20 12.32 0.76
C LEU A 57 -7.37 12.48 2.04
N HIS A 58 -7.14 11.36 2.75
CA HIS A 58 -6.39 11.39 4.00
C HIS A 58 -4.92 11.72 3.80
N LEU A 59 -4.27 11.15 2.78
CA LEU A 59 -2.88 11.47 2.43
C LEU A 59 -2.74 12.92 1.95
N PHE A 60 -3.70 13.43 1.18
CA PHE A 60 -3.71 14.83 0.79
C PHE A 60 -3.83 15.77 1.99
N ARG A 61 -4.73 15.46 2.95
CA ARG A 61 -4.85 16.22 4.21
C ARG A 61 -3.55 16.16 5.03
N ALA A 62 -2.90 15.01 5.10
CA ALA A 62 -1.62 14.85 5.76
C ALA A 62 -0.52 15.69 5.08
N ALA A 63 -0.43 15.66 3.75
CA ALA A 63 0.52 16.48 3.00
C ALA A 63 0.40 17.98 3.30
N LYS A 64 -0.82 18.48 3.52
CA LYS A 64 -1.04 19.91 3.84
C LYS A 64 -0.54 20.31 5.23
N ARG A 65 -0.24 19.36 6.11
CA ARG A 65 0.23 19.61 7.49
C ARG A 65 1.75 19.54 7.62
N HIS A 66 2.45 19.08 6.59
CA HIS A 66 3.89 18.86 6.62
C HIS A 66 4.61 19.66 5.53
N PRO A 67 5.82 20.16 5.79
CA PRO A 67 6.65 20.76 4.75
C PRO A 67 7.18 19.68 3.78
N PRO A 68 7.48 20.06 2.53
CA PRO A 68 8.18 19.18 1.59
C PRO A 68 9.57 18.77 2.12
N PRO A 69 10.09 17.61 1.73
CA PRO A 69 9.49 16.65 0.79
C PRO A 69 8.35 15.85 1.43
N ILE A 70 7.28 15.63 0.65
CA ILE A 70 6.15 14.81 1.07
C ILE A 70 6.44 13.36 0.67
N CYS A 71 6.55 12.50 1.67
CA CYS A 71 6.75 11.07 1.46
C CYS A 71 5.66 10.28 2.19
N PHE A 72 5.05 9.34 1.52
CA PHE A 72 4.11 8.38 2.08
C PHE A 72 4.71 6.98 2.02
N ALA A 73 4.27 6.07 2.89
CA ALA A 73 4.59 4.66 2.79
C ALA A 73 3.32 3.83 2.57
N SER A 74 3.41 2.81 1.73
CA SER A 74 2.41 1.75 1.62
C SER A 74 3.01 0.43 2.08
N LEU A 75 2.41 -0.17 3.11
CA LEU A 75 2.89 -1.40 3.73
C LEU A 75 2.24 -2.61 3.06
N GLY A 76 3.05 -3.45 2.41
CA GLY A 76 2.58 -4.60 1.64
C GLY A 76 1.81 -4.16 0.40
N ALA A 77 2.47 -3.40 -0.46
CA ALA A 77 1.85 -2.74 -1.60
C ALA A 77 1.44 -3.69 -2.74
N GLY A 78 1.92 -4.92 -2.75
CA GLY A 78 1.61 -5.88 -3.80
C GLY A 78 2.07 -5.40 -5.18
N ASP A 79 1.18 -5.46 -6.16
CA ASP A 79 1.41 -4.94 -7.51
C ASP A 79 1.18 -3.43 -7.65
N CYS A 80 0.99 -2.73 -6.55
CA CYS A 80 0.75 -1.29 -6.45
C CYS A 80 -0.49 -0.78 -7.22
N SER A 81 -1.46 -1.62 -7.52
CA SER A 81 -2.68 -1.19 -8.21
C SER A 81 -3.42 -0.08 -7.45
N MET A 82 -3.50 -0.19 -6.12
CA MET A 82 -4.10 0.84 -5.26
C MET A 82 -3.25 2.12 -5.24
N GLU A 83 -1.94 2.02 -5.08
CA GLU A 83 -0.99 3.15 -4.99
C GLU A 83 -0.96 3.95 -6.28
N ILE A 84 -1.07 3.29 -7.43
CA ILE A 84 -1.17 3.92 -8.75
C ILE A 84 -2.41 4.80 -8.83
N GLU A 85 -3.57 4.28 -8.44
CA GLU A 85 -4.83 5.05 -8.45
C GLU A 85 -4.83 6.17 -7.40
N VAL A 86 -4.26 5.93 -6.22
CA VAL A 86 -4.06 6.96 -5.18
C VAL A 86 -3.14 8.06 -5.71
N ALA A 87 -2.02 7.72 -6.36
CA ALA A 87 -1.11 8.71 -6.94
C ALA A 87 -1.79 9.55 -8.02
N ARG A 88 -2.62 8.96 -8.89
CA ARG A 88 -3.42 9.68 -9.88
C ARG A 88 -4.42 10.64 -9.21
N SER A 89 -5.11 10.18 -8.17
CA SER A 89 -6.06 11.00 -7.42
C SER A 89 -5.37 12.17 -6.70
N LEU A 90 -4.19 11.94 -6.09
CA LEU A 90 -3.40 13.00 -5.47
C LEU A 90 -2.96 14.07 -6.48
N LYS A 91 -2.49 13.66 -7.67
CA LYS A 91 -2.17 14.59 -8.76
C LYS A 91 -3.40 15.38 -9.20
N ALA A 92 -4.54 14.73 -9.38
CA ALA A 92 -5.80 15.40 -9.72
C ALA A 92 -6.27 16.42 -8.67
N LYS A 93 -5.91 16.20 -7.39
CA LYS A 93 -6.15 17.15 -6.28
C LYS A 93 -5.10 18.28 -6.21
N GLY A 94 -4.15 18.33 -7.14
CA GLY A 94 -3.11 19.37 -7.20
C GLY A 94 -1.95 19.14 -6.25
N LEU A 95 -1.67 17.90 -5.84
CA LEU A 95 -0.46 17.55 -5.11
C LEU A 95 0.58 17.02 -6.11
N ASP A 96 1.58 17.85 -6.43
CA ASP A 96 2.58 17.51 -7.47
C ASP A 96 3.93 17.04 -6.90
N ASN A 97 4.27 17.42 -5.67
CA ASN A 97 5.56 17.09 -5.06
C ASN A 97 5.39 16.10 -3.92
N PHE A 98 5.21 14.82 -4.27
CA PHE A 98 5.13 13.72 -3.34
C PHE A 98 5.77 12.45 -3.91
N THR A 99 6.07 11.50 -3.02
CA THR A 99 6.47 10.14 -3.34
C THR A 99 5.70 9.16 -2.47
N ILE A 100 5.23 8.05 -3.04
CA ILE A 100 4.71 6.89 -2.29
C ILE A 100 5.78 5.81 -2.34
N GLU A 101 6.34 5.47 -1.21
CA GLU A 101 7.24 4.33 -1.08
C GLU A 101 6.42 3.06 -0.90
N CYS A 102 6.48 2.19 -1.90
CA CYS A 102 5.74 0.93 -1.96
C CYS A 102 6.63 -0.17 -1.39
N LEU A 103 6.37 -0.56 -0.15
CA LEU A 103 7.12 -1.58 0.57
C LEU A 103 6.47 -2.94 0.30
N GLU A 104 7.17 -3.80 -0.42
CA GLU A 104 6.66 -5.11 -0.84
C GLU A 104 7.77 -6.16 -0.80
N LEU A 105 7.46 -7.35 -0.31
CA LEU A 105 8.41 -8.45 -0.20
C LEU A 105 8.72 -9.11 -1.55
N SER A 106 7.73 -9.20 -2.46
CA SER A 106 7.81 -9.94 -3.71
C SER A 106 8.41 -9.12 -4.84
N PRO A 107 9.61 -9.47 -5.34
CA PRO A 107 10.21 -8.80 -6.50
C PRO A 107 9.36 -8.94 -7.78
N VAL A 108 8.60 -10.04 -7.89
CA VAL A 108 7.71 -10.28 -9.04
C VAL A 108 6.56 -9.29 -9.06
N LEU A 109 5.96 -9.00 -7.90
CA LEU A 109 4.90 -8.01 -7.78
C LEU A 109 5.44 -6.60 -8.05
N LEU A 110 6.62 -6.26 -7.54
CA LEU A 110 7.27 -4.98 -7.82
C LEU A 110 7.59 -4.79 -9.30
N ALA A 111 8.00 -5.83 -10.03
CA ALA A 111 8.22 -5.74 -11.48
C ALA A 111 6.91 -5.47 -12.26
N ARG A 112 5.80 -6.08 -11.82
CA ARG A 112 4.46 -5.78 -12.36
C ARG A 112 4.05 -4.34 -12.05
N ALA A 113 4.28 -3.90 -10.80
CA ALA A 113 4.01 -2.53 -10.35
C ALA A 113 4.76 -1.48 -11.19
N GLU A 114 6.03 -1.72 -11.49
CA GLU A 114 6.84 -0.83 -12.32
C GLU A 114 6.24 -0.65 -13.71
N THR A 115 5.84 -1.75 -14.34
CA THR A 115 5.21 -1.74 -15.66
C THR A 115 3.87 -0.99 -15.63
N ALA A 116 3.04 -1.28 -14.65
CA ALA A 116 1.73 -0.64 -14.49
C ALA A 116 1.85 0.85 -14.19
N ALA A 117 2.78 1.26 -13.32
CA ALA A 117 3.01 2.66 -12.97
C ALA A 117 3.49 3.49 -14.16
N ARG A 118 4.38 2.92 -15.01
CA ARG A 118 4.80 3.57 -16.26
C ARG A 118 3.63 3.75 -17.21
N SER A 119 2.83 2.73 -17.41
CA SER A 119 1.64 2.78 -18.27
C SER A 119 0.60 3.81 -17.79
N ALA A 120 0.49 3.99 -16.48
CA ALA A 120 -0.42 4.94 -15.84
C ALA A 120 0.16 6.38 -15.76
N GLY A 121 1.42 6.61 -16.12
CA GLY A 121 2.07 7.93 -16.10
C GLY A 121 2.31 8.47 -14.68
N VAL A 122 2.56 7.57 -13.71
CA VAL A 122 2.83 7.92 -12.30
C VAL A 122 4.09 7.25 -11.74
N ALA A 123 4.92 6.65 -12.59
CA ALA A 123 6.14 5.96 -12.15
C ALA A 123 7.11 6.89 -11.39
N ASP A 124 7.12 8.18 -11.71
CA ASP A 124 7.88 9.22 -11.03
C ASP A 124 7.37 9.55 -9.61
N ARG A 125 6.22 9.03 -9.24
CA ARG A 125 5.58 9.22 -7.91
C ARG A 125 5.70 7.99 -7.02
N LEU A 126 6.14 6.85 -7.55
CA LEU A 126 6.28 5.61 -6.80
C LEU A 126 7.74 5.25 -6.63
N ARG A 127 8.13 4.89 -5.43
CA ARG A 127 9.43 4.30 -5.10
C ARG A 127 9.21 2.86 -4.67
N LEU A 128 9.56 1.91 -5.52
CA LEU A 128 9.38 0.49 -5.25
C LEU A 128 10.54 -0.01 -4.38
N ALA A 129 10.24 -0.60 -3.25
CA ALA A 129 11.24 -1.06 -2.28
C ALA A 129 10.98 -2.53 -1.88
N PRO A 130 11.90 -3.44 -2.23
CA PRO A 130 11.83 -4.84 -1.84
C PRO A 130 12.20 -4.97 -0.35
N ILE A 131 11.20 -4.96 0.52
CA ILE A 131 11.39 -4.94 1.98
C ILE A 131 10.53 -6.00 2.65
N ASP A 132 11.14 -6.74 3.57
CA ASP A 132 10.45 -7.53 4.57
C ASP A 132 9.99 -6.62 5.71
N LEU A 133 8.68 -6.41 5.83
CA LEU A 133 8.10 -5.52 6.83
C LEU A 133 8.32 -6.01 8.27
N ASN A 134 8.53 -7.30 8.49
CA ASN A 134 8.85 -7.81 9.82
C ASN A 134 10.27 -7.40 10.29
N ARG A 135 11.08 -6.84 9.38
CA ARG A 135 12.44 -6.32 9.65
C ARG A 135 12.58 -4.85 9.25
N TRP A 136 11.45 -4.19 8.94
CA TRP A 136 11.46 -2.81 8.49
C TRP A 136 11.84 -1.84 9.63
N ALA A 137 12.87 -1.05 9.42
CA ALA A 137 13.37 -0.08 10.37
C ALA A 137 13.48 1.32 9.72
N PRO A 138 12.36 2.04 9.58
CA PRO A 138 12.36 3.36 8.97
C PRO A 138 13.02 4.40 9.86
N GLN A 139 13.47 5.50 9.26
CA GLN A 139 13.91 6.67 10.02
C GLN A 139 12.72 7.34 10.70
N ALA A 140 12.97 7.88 11.90
CA ALA A 140 11.96 8.66 12.62
C ALA A 140 11.51 9.88 11.78
N GLY A 141 10.20 10.11 11.70
CA GLY A 141 9.64 11.22 10.96
C GLY A 141 9.86 11.14 9.43
N ALA A 142 10.10 9.97 8.85
CA ALA A 142 10.33 9.80 7.43
C ALA A 142 9.08 10.10 6.59
N TYR A 143 7.89 9.77 7.10
CA TYR A 143 6.67 9.80 6.31
C TYR A 143 5.64 10.80 6.83
N SER A 144 4.98 11.46 5.90
CA SER A 144 3.84 12.34 6.16
C SER A 144 2.51 11.56 6.30
N GLY A 145 2.51 10.29 5.94
CA GLY A 145 1.37 9.39 6.07
C GLY A 145 1.77 7.97 5.70
N VAL A 146 1.08 7.00 6.30
CA VAL A 146 1.28 5.57 6.03
C VAL A 146 -0.07 4.95 5.72
N MET A 147 -0.11 4.08 4.72
CA MET A 147 -1.28 3.30 4.36
C MET A 147 -0.94 1.80 4.33
N ALA A 148 -1.96 0.98 4.60
CA ALA A 148 -1.90 -0.47 4.45
C ALA A 148 -3.26 -0.93 3.91
N ASN A 149 -3.27 -1.49 2.71
CA ASN A 149 -4.48 -1.95 2.08
C ASN A 149 -4.44 -3.47 1.88
N HIS A 150 -5.31 -4.18 2.57
CA HIS A 150 -5.42 -5.65 2.48
C HIS A 150 -4.12 -6.42 2.76
N SER A 151 -3.19 -5.89 3.54
CA SER A 151 -1.85 -6.43 3.74
C SER A 151 -1.52 -6.86 5.16
N LEU A 152 -2.18 -6.26 6.18
CA LEU A 152 -1.81 -6.49 7.59
C LEU A 152 -1.91 -7.96 8.04
N HIS A 153 -2.82 -8.73 7.46
CA HIS A 153 -3.00 -10.15 7.81
C HIS A 153 -1.87 -11.06 7.31
N HIS A 154 -0.96 -10.56 6.47
CA HIS A 154 0.25 -11.26 6.04
C HIS A 154 1.45 -10.98 6.95
N MET A 155 1.33 -10.04 7.87
CA MET A 155 2.42 -9.61 8.73
C MET A 155 2.43 -10.44 10.02
N VAL A 156 3.60 -10.89 10.43
CA VAL A 156 3.79 -11.73 11.62
C VAL A 156 4.02 -10.88 12.86
N GLU A 157 4.85 -9.85 12.74
CA GLU A 157 5.31 -9.00 13.86
C GLU A 157 4.52 -7.67 13.87
N LEU A 158 3.19 -7.73 14.05
CA LEU A 158 2.31 -6.55 13.94
C LEU A 158 2.66 -5.46 14.95
N GLU A 159 2.96 -5.81 16.19
CA GLU A 159 3.35 -4.85 17.23
C GLU A 159 4.63 -4.12 16.83
N TYR A 160 5.63 -4.85 16.31
CA TYR A 160 6.87 -4.27 15.79
C TYR A 160 6.59 -3.29 14.66
N ILE A 161 5.77 -3.67 13.69
CA ILE A 161 5.41 -2.84 12.54
C ILE A 161 4.65 -1.59 12.98
N PHE A 162 3.72 -1.69 13.91
CA PHE A 162 2.98 -0.53 14.42
C PHE A 162 3.86 0.44 15.21
N ASP A 163 4.78 -0.05 16.03
CA ASP A 163 5.73 0.80 16.76
C ASP A 163 6.68 1.53 15.81
N HIS A 164 7.17 0.85 14.77
CA HIS A 164 8.01 1.46 13.75
C HIS A 164 7.22 2.44 12.87
N THR A 165 5.97 2.13 12.54
CA THR A 165 5.07 3.05 11.82
C THR A 165 4.83 4.32 12.63
N ARG A 166 4.56 4.20 13.92
CA ARG A 166 4.37 5.35 14.82
C ARG A 166 5.62 6.24 14.88
N THR A 167 6.79 5.62 14.96
CA THR A 167 8.07 6.36 14.97
C THR A 167 8.37 7.02 13.63
N ALA A 168 8.00 6.38 12.53
CA ALA A 168 8.24 6.86 11.18
C ALA A 168 7.33 8.01 10.74
N LEU A 169 6.20 8.22 11.43
CA LEU A 169 5.28 9.33 11.15
C LEU A 169 5.82 10.65 11.72
N ARG A 170 5.59 11.75 10.97
CA ARG A 170 5.92 13.12 11.37
C ARG A 170 4.93 13.70 12.36
#